data_dc6eb08d4339e56e412c04eda86f17c2
#
_entry.id   dc6eb08d4339e56e412c04eda86f17c2
#
_cell.length_a   1.000
_cell.length_b   1.000
_cell.length_c   1.000
_cell.angle_alpha   90.00
_cell.angle_beta   90.00
_cell.angle_gamma   90.00
#
_symmetry.space_group_name_H-M   'P 1'
#
loop_
_entity.id
_entity.type
_entity.pdbx_description
1 polymer ?
#
loop_
_entity_poly.entity_id
_entity_poly.type
_entity_poly.pdbx_seq_one_letter_code
_entity_poly.pdbx_strand_id
1 'polypeptide(L)'
;MEEPKMGLEEYKGVYIYAQQVDNKLSNIAFELVGKAKELAADLNTEVTAVLLGSNVKALATELGEYGADKVIVVDNPALETYRTEPYAQALVSVINEYKPEIMLVGATAIGRDLGPTVSARVKTGLTADCTKLEIGDFPINAMPGQEQKHNQLLMTRPAFGGNTIATIACPDNRPQMATVRPGVMQKLPKEAGRAAEVIEFNPTLEENNRYVEIMDIVKAVGNVENIMDAKVLVSGGRGVGSAENFEMLRDLASVSYTHLTLP
;
A
#
# COMPACT_ATOMS: atom_id res chain seq x y z
N MET A 1 -28.47 -14.55 14.57
CA MET A 1 -28.89 -14.35 13.17
C MET A 1 -27.60 -14.25 12.36
N GLU A 2 -27.30 -15.26 11.59
CA GLU A 2 -26.18 -15.19 10.62
C GLU A 2 -26.58 -14.16 9.57
N GLU A 3 -25.80 -13.09 9.41
CA GLU A 3 -25.93 -12.19 8.28
C GLU A 3 -25.71 -13.01 7.00
N PRO A 4 -26.49 -12.79 5.93
CA PRO A 4 -26.31 -13.53 4.69
C PRO A 4 -24.87 -13.31 4.21
N LYS A 5 -24.13 -14.41 3.99
CA LYS A 5 -22.80 -14.35 3.36
C LYS A 5 -22.96 -13.65 2.04
N MET A 6 -22.43 -12.42 1.92
CA MET A 6 -22.38 -11.69 0.66
C MET A 6 -21.72 -12.60 -0.38
N GLY A 7 -22.30 -12.68 -1.58
CA GLY A 7 -21.76 -13.51 -2.65
C GLY A 7 -20.34 -13.05 -2.97
N LEU A 8 -19.34 -13.84 -2.63
CA LEU A 8 -17.92 -13.54 -2.89
C LEU A 8 -17.65 -13.34 -4.40
N GLU A 9 -18.51 -13.89 -5.24
CA GLU A 9 -18.44 -13.82 -6.72
C GLU A 9 -18.63 -12.40 -7.29
N GLU A 10 -19.20 -11.48 -6.50
CA GLU A 10 -19.38 -10.09 -6.92
C GLU A 10 -18.09 -9.29 -6.82
N TYR A 11 -17.13 -9.76 -6.04
CA TYR A 11 -15.86 -9.09 -5.82
C TYR A 11 -14.86 -9.46 -6.91
N LYS A 12 -14.32 -8.44 -7.62
CA LYS A 12 -13.40 -8.63 -8.75
C LYS A 12 -12.32 -7.56 -8.78
N GLY A 13 -11.18 -7.93 -9.36
CA GLY A 13 -10.09 -7.01 -9.61
C GLY A 13 -9.11 -6.88 -8.46
N VAL A 14 -7.89 -6.51 -8.81
CA VAL A 14 -6.82 -6.23 -7.86
C VAL A 14 -6.68 -4.72 -7.71
N TYR A 15 -6.99 -4.23 -6.52
CA TYR A 15 -6.94 -2.80 -6.20
C TYR A 15 -5.74 -2.47 -5.35
N ILE A 16 -5.18 -1.29 -5.57
CA ILE A 16 -4.11 -0.75 -4.73
C ILE A 16 -4.50 0.63 -4.21
N TYR A 17 -4.10 0.95 -2.98
CA TYR A 17 -4.12 2.32 -2.49
C TYR A 17 -2.88 3.05 -2.98
N ALA A 18 -3.05 3.99 -3.89
CA ALA A 18 -1.99 4.82 -4.43
C ALA A 18 -1.67 5.96 -3.46
N GLN A 19 -0.77 5.69 -2.50
CA GLN A 19 -0.38 6.69 -1.52
C GLN A 19 0.33 7.86 -2.19
N GLN A 20 -0.11 9.06 -1.87
CA GLN A 20 0.54 10.33 -2.21
C GLN A 20 0.78 11.17 -0.96
N VAL A 21 1.75 12.05 -1.00
CA VAL A 21 2.03 13.06 0.01
C VAL A 21 2.41 14.36 -0.71
N ASP A 22 1.80 15.47 -0.34
CA ASP A 22 2.02 16.78 -0.97
C ASP A 22 1.89 16.73 -2.51
N ASN A 23 0.87 16.04 -3.02
CA ASN A 23 0.61 15.82 -4.45
C ASN A 23 1.78 15.16 -5.21
N LYS A 24 2.49 14.25 -4.54
CA LYS A 24 3.51 13.39 -5.15
C LYS A 24 3.25 11.93 -4.79
N LEU A 25 3.23 11.06 -5.78
CA LEU A 25 3.09 9.62 -5.55
C LEU A 25 4.31 9.08 -4.81
N SER A 26 4.05 8.28 -3.80
CA SER A 26 5.10 7.56 -3.07
C SER A 26 5.60 6.37 -3.88
N ASN A 27 6.88 6.02 -3.78
CA ASN A 27 7.47 4.88 -4.50
C ASN A 27 6.69 3.57 -4.28
N ILE A 28 6.15 3.38 -3.08
CA ILE A 28 5.35 2.19 -2.76
C ILE A 28 4.10 2.06 -3.66
N ALA A 29 3.51 3.16 -4.13
CA ALA A 29 2.37 3.08 -5.04
C ALA A 29 2.74 2.35 -6.34
N PHE A 30 3.92 2.62 -6.89
CA PHE A 30 4.40 1.97 -8.11
C PHE A 30 4.80 0.50 -7.88
N GLU A 31 5.36 0.19 -6.72
CA GLU A 31 5.65 -1.20 -6.32
C GLU A 31 4.35 -2.01 -6.23
N LEU A 32 3.30 -1.43 -5.62
CA LEU A 32 1.99 -2.07 -5.51
C LEU A 32 1.33 -2.28 -6.87
N VAL A 33 1.43 -1.32 -7.80
CA VAL A 33 0.95 -1.50 -9.18
C VAL A 33 1.66 -2.65 -9.85
N GLY A 34 3.00 -2.72 -9.73
CA GLY A 34 3.79 -3.82 -10.30
C GLY A 34 3.34 -5.18 -9.77
N LYS A 35 3.21 -5.30 -8.44
CA LYS A 35 2.74 -6.56 -7.83
C LYS A 35 1.30 -6.88 -8.15
N ALA A 36 0.43 -5.87 -8.20
CA ALA A 36 -0.96 -6.05 -8.59
C ALA A 36 -1.10 -6.58 -10.03
N LYS A 37 -0.23 -6.18 -10.95
CA LYS A 37 -0.22 -6.71 -12.34
C LYS A 37 0.10 -8.21 -12.38
N GLU A 38 1.04 -8.68 -11.56
CA GLU A 38 1.33 -10.12 -11.46
C GLU A 38 0.10 -10.88 -10.94
N LEU A 39 -0.48 -10.42 -9.83
CA LEU A 39 -1.66 -11.06 -9.23
C LEU A 39 -2.88 -11.01 -10.14
N ALA A 40 -3.08 -9.90 -10.86
CA ALA A 40 -4.16 -9.73 -11.80
C ALA A 40 -4.02 -10.65 -13.03
N ALA A 41 -2.80 -10.90 -13.48
CA ALA A 41 -2.53 -11.87 -14.55
C ALA A 41 -2.91 -13.30 -14.12
N ASP A 42 -2.58 -13.69 -12.88
CA ASP A 42 -2.94 -15.00 -12.34
C ASP A 42 -4.48 -15.17 -12.20
N LEU A 43 -5.18 -14.09 -11.86
CA LEU A 43 -6.64 -14.07 -11.70
C LEU A 43 -7.40 -13.72 -13.00
N ASN A 44 -6.69 -13.43 -14.09
CA ASN A 44 -7.26 -12.95 -15.35
C ASN A 44 -8.21 -11.75 -15.15
N THR A 45 -7.72 -10.72 -14.45
CA THR A 45 -8.46 -9.51 -14.08
C THR A 45 -7.63 -8.24 -14.29
N GLU A 46 -8.20 -7.07 -13.95
CA GLU A 46 -7.57 -5.77 -14.14
C GLU A 46 -7.00 -5.21 -12.82
N VAL A 47 -6.05 -4.27 -12.97
CA VAL A 47 -5.46 -3.51 -11.86
C VAL A 47 -6.11 -2.14 -11.77
N THR A 48 -6.67 -1.83 -10.62
CA THR A 48 -7.24 -0.52 -10.32
C THR A 48 -6.48 0.17 -9.21
N ALA A 49 -5.97 1.37 -9.48
CA ALA A 49 -5.36 2.21 -8.45
C ALA A 49 -6.43 3.14 -7.84
N VAL A 50 -6.47 3.24 -6.52
CA VAL A 50 -7.34 4.17 -5.80
C VAL A 50 -6.49 5.34 -5.31
N LEU A 51 -6.74 6.52 -5.85
CA LEU A 51 -6.02 7.76 -5.57
C LEU A 51 -6.92 8.71 -4.77
N LEU A 52 -6.51 9.01 -3.54
CA LEU A 52 -7.23 9.88 -2.62
C LEU A 52 -6.42 11.14 -2.36
N GLY A 53 -7.06 12.31 -2.36
CA GLY A 53 -6.40 13.57 -2.04
C GLY A 53 -7.20 14.80 -2.41
N SER A 54 -6.52 15.94 -2.47
CA SER A 54 -7.05 17.20 -2.96
C SER A 54 -6.18 17.70 -4.11
N ASN A 55 -6.81 18.03 -5.25
CA ASN A 55 -6.13 18.40 -6.50
C ASN A 55 -5.15 17.33 -7.03
N VAL A 56 -5.50 16.05 -6.90
CA VAL A 56 -4.62 14.91 -7.21
C VAL A 56 -4.85 14.30 -8.60
N LYS A 57 -5.86 14.73 -9.33
CA LYS A 57 -6.28 14.13 -10.61
C LYS A 57 -5.13 13.98 -11.63
N ALA A 58 -4.20 14.94 -11.67
CA ALA A 58 -3.06 14.90 -12.58
C ALA A 58 -2.12 13.69 -12.33
N LEU A 59 -2.08 13.17 -11.11
CA LEU A 59 -1.26 12.02 -10.75
C LEU A 59 -1.76 10.68 -11.34
N ALA A 60 -3.02 10.64 -11.80
CA ALA A 60 -3.60 9.44 -12.40
C ALA A 60 -2.85 9.02 -13.67
N THR A 61 -2.34 9.96 -14.45
CA THR A 61 -1.55 9.67 -15.65
C THR A 61 -0.30 8.87 -15.32
N GLU A 62 0.42 9.26 -14.28
CA GLU A 62 1.64 8.57 -13.87
C GLU A 62 1.35 7.13 -13.40
N LEU A 63 0.24 6.89 -12.68
CA LEU A 63 -0.18 5.53 -12.30
C LEU A 63 -0.47 4.66 -13.52
N GLY A 64 -1.09 5.23 -14.56
CA GLY A 64 -1.28 4.57 -15.86
C GLY A 64 0.03 4.17 -16.51
N GLU A 65 1.00 5.08 -16.57
CA GLU A 65 2.32 4.84 -17.15
C GLU A 65 3.11 3.73 -16.42
N TYR A 66 2.84 3.49 -15.13
CA TYR A 66 3.43 2.39 -14.36
C TYR A 66 2.60 1.09 -14.38
N GLY A 67 1.48 1.04 -15.10
CA GLY A 67 0.80 -0.22 -15.36
C GLY A 67 -0.62 -0.35 -14.81
N ALA A 68 -1.17 0.64 -14.10
CA ALA A 68 -2.57 0.62 -13.71
C ALA A 68 -3.47 0.62 -14.95
N ASP A 69 -4.51 -0.22 -14.98
CA ASP A 69 -5.49 -0.24 -16.05
C ASP A 69 -6.57 0.81 -15.82
N LYS A 70 -6.95 0.99 -14.54
CA LYS A 70 -7.92 1.99 -14.09
C LYS A 70 -7.39 2.78 -12.91
N VAL A 71 -7.80 4.03 -12.80
CA VAL A 71 -7.53 4.87 -11.65
C VAL A 71 -8.83 5.49 -11.14
N ILE A 72 -9.26 5.10 -9.95
CA ILE A 72 -10.37 5.75 -9.26
C ILE A 72 -9.82 6.92 -8.48
N VAL A 73 -10.25 8.11 -8.81
CA VAL A 73 -9.83 9.36 -8.18
C VAL A 73 -10.94 9.86 -7.26
N VAL A 74 -10.62 10.01 -5.98
CA VAL A 74 -11.45 10.73 -5.00
C VAL A 74 -10.73 12.03 -4.68
N ASP A 75 -11.17 13.09 -5.35
CA ASP A 75 -10.59 14.44 -5.22
C ASP A 75 -11.50 15.30 -4.34
N ASN A 76 -11.10 15.52 -3.09
CA ASN A 76 -11.92 16.25 -2.13
C ASN A 76 -11.04 17.09 -1.20
N PRO A 77 -11.38 18.37 -0.93
CA PRO A 77 -10.61 19.23 -0.02
C PRO A 77 -10.40 18.65 1.39
N ALA A 78 -11.33 17.83 1.89
CA ALA A 78 -11.19 17.16 3.19
C ALA A 78 -10.02 16.15 3.22
N LEU A 79 -9.48 15.77 2.06
CA LEU A 79 -8.37 14.84 1.87
C LEU A 79 -7.04 15.56 1.56
N GLU A 80 -6.95 16.89 1.73
CA GLU A 80 -5.73 17.65 1.48
C GLU A 80 -4.57 17.18 2.36
N THR A 81 -4.85 17.03 3.65
CA THR A 81 -3.89 16.48 4.61
C THR A 81 -4.42 15.17 5.17
N TYR A 82 -3.53 14.18 5.30
CA TYR A 82 -3.92 12.88 5.83
C TYR A 82 -4.52 12.98 7.23
N ARG A 83 -5.71 12.46 7.36
CA ARG A 83 -6.38 12.15 8.62
C ARG A 83 -7.07 10.81 8.44
N THR A 84 -6.98 9.95 9.43
CA THR A 84 -7.50 8.58 9.36
C THR A 84 -8.96 8.53 8.95
N GLU A 85 -9.80 9.36 9.57
CA GLU A 85 -11.25 9.29 9.38
C GLU A 85 -11.72 9.62 7.96
N PRO A 86 -11.40 10.78 7.35
CA PRO A 86 -11.82 11.09 5.98
C PRO A 86 -11.27 10.10 4.94
N TYR A 87 -10.01 9.69 5.10
CA TYR A 87 -9.40 8.71 4.19
C TYR A 87 -10.04 7.32 4.32
N ALA A 88 -10.35 6.89 5.55
CA ALA A 88 -11.04 5.62 5.77
C ALA A 88 -12.46 5.64 5.19
N GLN A 89 -13.22 6.72 5.36
CA GLN A 89 -14.54 6.87 4.75
C GLN A 89 -14.47 6.79 3.23
N ALA A 90 -13.53 7.53 2.61
CA ALA A 90 -13.34 7.53 1.17
C ALA A 90 -13.01 6.13 0.65
N LEU A 91 -12.04 5.44 1.28
CA LEU A 91 -11.60 4.12 0.84
C LEU A 91 -12.67 3.04 1.06
N VAL A 92 -13.39 3.09 2.18
CA VAL A 92 -14.53 2.19 2.45
C VAL A 92 -15.64 2.40 1.43
N SER A 93 -15.93 3.66 1.04
CA SER A 93 -16.92 3.96 0.01
C SER A 93 -16.53 3.39 -1.35
N VAL A 94 -15.26 3.49 -1.73
CA VAL A 94 -14.73 2.85 -2.95
C VAL A 94 -14.88 1.33 -2.89
N ILE A 95 -14.51 0.70 -1.76
CA ILE A 95 -14.61 -0.76 -1.60
C ILE A 95 -16.07 -1.24 -1.70
N ASN A 96 -16.99 -0.51 -1.09
CA ASN A 96 -18.41 -0.88 -1.10
C ASN A 96 -19.03 -0.74 -2.50
N GLU A 97 -18.64 0.28 -3.25
CA GLU A 97 -19.16 0.55 -4.60
C GLU A 97 -18.58 -0.43 -5.63
N TYR A 98 -17.25 -0.60 -5.63
CA TYR A 98 -16.54 -1.32 -6.69
C TYR A 98 -16.22 -2.78 -6.34
N LYS A 99 -16.39 -3.20 -5.10
CA LYS A 99 -16.23 -4.57 -4.63
C LYS A 99 -14.92 -5.24 -5.10
N PRO A 100 -13.73 -4.72 -4.71
CA PRO A 100 -12.46 -5.34 -5.09
C PRO A 100 -12.31 -6.73 -4.48
N GLU A 101 -11.73 -7.69 -5.23
CA GLU A 101 -11.37 -8.98 -4.68
C GLU A 101 -10.15 -8.89 -3.76
N ILE A 102 -9.16 -8.10 -4.19
CA ILE A 102 -7.93 -7.85 -3.45
C ILE A 102 -7.73 -6.36 -3.27
N MET A 103 -7.30 -5.94 -2.08
CA MET A 103 -6.92 -4.57 -1.78
C MET A 103 -5.55 -4.50 -1.13
N LEU A 104 -4.57 -3.91 -1.84
CA LEU A 104 -3.21 -3.76 -1.34
C LEU A 104 -2.96 -2.33 -0.87
N VAL A 105 -2.27 -2.21 0.26
CA VAL A 105 -1.89 -0.94 0.88
C VAL A 105 -0.39 -0.98 1.20
N GLY A 106 0.34 0.12 1.06
CA GLY A 106 1.75 0.17 1.47
C GLY A 106 1.89 0.15 3.00
N ALA A 107 2.82 -0.62 3.57
CA ALA A 107 3.08 -0.65 5.02
C ALA A 107 3.91 0.56 5.49
N THR A 108 3.56 1.74 5.04
CA THR A 108 4.06 3.05 5.50
C THR A 108 3.39 3.46 6.81
N ALA A 109 3.78 4.57 7.41
CA ALA A 109 3.08 5.11 8.58
C ALA A 109 1.58 5.34 8.29
N ILE A 110 1.25 5.93 7.13
CA ILE A 110 -0.14 6.13 6.69
C ILE A 110 -0.87 4.79 6.47
N GLY A 111 -0.25 3.87 5.74
CA GLY A 111 -0.92 2.61 5.42
C GLY A 111 -1.09 1.66 6.61
N ARG A 112 -0.20 1.74 7.61
CA ARG A 112 -0.33 0.99 8.87
C ARG A 112 -1.46 1.50 9.76
N ASP A 113 -1.89 2.73 9.57
CA ASP A 113 -3.05 3.33 10.23
C ASP A 113 -4.33 3.11 9.41
N LEU A 114 -4.29 3.41 8.12
CA LEU A 114 -5.45 3.34 7.23
C LEU A 114 -5.92 1.89 6.98
N GLY A 115 -4.99 0.98 6.68
CA GLY A 115 -5.32 -0.40 6.31
C GLY A 115 -6.15 -1.13 7.37
N PRO A 116 -5.71 -1.22 8.63
CA PRO A 116 -6.47 -1.86 9.70
C PRO A 116 -7.83 -1.19 9.96
N THR A 117 -7.88 0.15 9.89
CA THR A 117 -9.12 0.92 10.07
C THR A 117 -10.16 0.56 9.00
N VAL A 118 -9.73 0.50 7.74
CA VAL A 118 -10.60 0.13 6.62
C VAL A 118 -11.02 -1.34 6.73
N SER A 119 -10.09 -2.27 6.97
CA SER A 119 -10.41 -3.69 7.07
C SER A 119 -11.45 -3.99 8.15
N ALA A 120 -11.33 -3.33 9.30
CA ALA A 120 -12.31 -3.44 10.39
C ALA A 120 -13.71 -2.95 9.97
N ARG A 121 -13.79 -1.86 9.20
CA ARG A 121 -15.07 -1.29 8.74
C ARG A 121 -15.76 -2.15 7.69
N VAL A 122 -14.99 -2.73 6.77
CA VAL A 122 -15.53 -3.65 5.76
C VAL A 122 -15.63 -5.10 6.26
N LYS A 123 -15.33 -5.34 7.54
CA LYS A 123 -15.43 -6.65 8.23
C LYS A 123 -14.62 -7.74 7.53
N THR A 124 -13.40 -7.43 7.13
CA THR A 124 -12.48 -8.41 6.50
C THR A 124 -11.16 -8.52 7.27
N GLY A 125 -10.39 -9.56 6.96
CA GLY A 125 -9.04 -9.74 7.50
C GLY A 125 -8.00 -8.91 6.75
N LEU A 126 -6.97 -8.45 7.49
CA LEU A 126 -5.81 -7.80 6.91
C LEU A 126 -4.53 -8.43 7.42
N THR A 127 -3.66 -8.85 6.50
CA THR A 127 -2.31 -9.31 6.85
C THR A 127 -1.32 -8.17 6.75
N ALA A 128 -0.64 -7.86 7.86
CA ALA A 128 0.22 -6.70 7.94
C ALA A 128 1.69 -7.03 7.58
N ASP A 129 2.34 -6.06 6.89
CA ASP A 129 3.79 -6.05 6.63
C ASP A 129 4.27 -7.26 5.81
N CYS A 130 3.52 -7.57 4.76
CA CYS A 130 3.82 -8.68 3.86
C CYS A 130 5.09 -8.43 3.05
N THR A 131 5.85 -9.50 2.85
CA THR A 131 7.08 -9.50 2.03
C THR A 131 6.94 -10.32 0.76
N LYS A 132 5.90 -11.15 0.65
CA LYS A 132 5.57 -11.93 -0.55
C LYS A 132 4.05 -12.07 -0.67
N LEU A 133 3.55 -11.98 -1.88
CA LEU A 133 2.13 -12.16 -2.24
C LEU A 133 2.06 -13.07 -3.47
N GLU A 134 1.17 -14.05 -3.45
CA GLU A 134 0.95 -15.01 -4.54
C GLU A 134 -0.52 -15.39 -4.61
N ILE A 135 -0.99 -15.83 -5.78
CA ILE A 135 -2.28 -16.52 -5.89
C ILE A 135 -2.05 -18.02 -5.78
N GLY A 136 -2.86 -18.67 -5.00
CA GLY A 136 -2.74 -20.11 -4.80
C GLY A 136 -3.95 -20.70 -4.08
N ASP A 137 -3.86 -21.99 -3.79
CA ASP A 137 -4.92 -22.73 -3.13
C ASP A 137 -4.70 -22.79 -1.61
N PHE A 138 -5.78 -22.69 -0.85
CA PHE A 138 -5.73 -22.74 0.61
C PHE A 138 -6.73 -23.77 1.16
N PRO A 139 -6.33 -24.63 2.13
CA PRO A 139 -4.99 -24.73 2.72
C PRO A 139 -3.95 -25.27 1.72
N ILE A 140 -2.69 -24.80 1.84
CA ILE A 140 -1.60 -25.11 0.89
C ILE A 140 -1.35 -26.64 0.82
N ASN A 141 -1.45 -27.32 1.97
CA ASN A 141 -1.29 -28.76 2.08
C ASN A 141 -2.60 -29.41 2.55
N ALA A 142 -3.61 -29.40 1.70
CA ALA A 142 -4.89 -30.04 2.03
C ALA A 142 -4.75 -31.55 2.23
N MET A 143 -5.38 -32.07 3.29
CA MET A 143 -5.45 -33.52 3.51
C MET A 143 -6.49 -34.14 2.56
N PRO A 144 -6.40 -35.47 2.26
CA PRO A 144 -7.41 -36.13 1.47
C PRO A 144 -8.82 -35.93 2.06
N GLY A 145 -9.72 -35.38 1.24
CA GLY A 145 -11.09 -35.06 1.65
C GLY A 145 -11.31 -33.71 2.31
N GLN A 146 -10.26 -32.90 2.49
CA GLN A 146 -10.37 -31.53 2.94
C GLN A 146 -10.71 -30.62 1.73
N GLU A 147 -11.75 -29.81 1.88
CA GLU A 147 -12.12 -28.81 0.88
C GLU A 147 -11.01 -27.75 0.74
N GLN A 148 -10.59 -27.48 -0.48
CA GLN A 148 -9.57 -26.50 -0.80
C GLN A 148 -10.22 -25.35 -1.56
N LYS A 149 -9.94 -24.11 -1.13
CA LYS A 149 -10.39 -22.89 -1.82
C LYS A 149 -9.32 -22.47 -2.79
N HIS A 150 -9.71 -22.32 -4.04
CA HIS A 150 -8.81 -21.95 -5.13
C HIS A 150 -8.67 -20.42 -5.26
N ASN A 151 -7.60 -19.98 -5.93
CA ASN A 151 -7.37 -18.57 -6.26
C ASN A 151 -7.39 -17.63 -5.06
N GLN A 152 -6.82 -18.06 -3.94
CA GLN A 152 -6.71 -17.22 -2.74
C GLN A 152 -5.43 -16.39 -2.76
N LEU A 153 -5.49 -15.18 -2.20
CA LEU A 153 -4.29 -14.39 -1.94
C LEU A 153 -3.52 -15.00 -0.77
N LEU A 154 -2.34 -15.56 -1.06
CA LEU A 154 -1.41 -16.09 -0.08
C LEU A 154 -0.46 -14.97 0.35
N MET A 155 -0.60 -14.54 1.59
CA MET A 155 0.10 -13.39 2.16
C MET A 155 1.20 -13.86 3.10
N THR A 156 2.45 -13.74 2.67
CA THR A 156 3.61 -14.19 3.45
C THR A 156 4.27 -13.02 4.16
N ARG A 157 4.50 -13.19 5.46
CA ARG A 157 5.17 -12.21 6.32
C ARG A 157 6.15 -12.85 7.29
N PRO A 158 7.25 -12.17 7.65
CA PRO A 158 8.07 -12.58 8.78
C PRO A 158 7.33 -12.35 10.10
N ALA A 159 7.50 -13.29 11.02
CA ALA A 159 6.95 -13.25 12.37
C ALA A 159 8.04 -13.51 13.41
N PHE A 160 7.77 -13.24 14.69
CA PHE A 160 8.68 -13.48 15.80
C PHE A 160 10.10 -12.96 15.56
N GLY A 161 10.22 -11.67 15.19
CA GLY A 161 11.53 -11.04 14.93
C GLY A 161 12.25 -11.54 13.68
N GLY A 162 11.53 -12.16 12.74
CA GLY A 162 12.08 -12.68 11.48
C GLY A 162 12.53 -14.12 11.51
N ASN A 163 12.42 -14.79 12.66
CA ASN A 163 12.82 -16.20 12.80
C ASN A 163 11.81 -17.19 12.22
N THR A 164 10.60 -16.74 11.95
CA THR A 164 9.53 -17.56 11.40
C THR A 164 8.85 -16.83 10.26
N ILE A 165 8.48 -17.55 9.23
CA ILE A 165 7.71 -17.04 8.10
C ILE A 165 6.30 -17.63 8.19
N ALA A 166 5.27 -16.78 8.17
CA ALA A 166 3.88 -17.20 8.15
C ALA A 166 3.24 -16.85 6.82
N THR A 167 2.54 -17.82 6.21
CA THR A 167 1.68 -17.57 5.06
C THR A 167 0.22 -17.65 5.51
N ILE A 168 -0.51 -16.58 5.26
CA ILE A 168 -1.88 -16.33 5.74
C ILE A 168 -2.78 -16.15 4.54
N ALA A 169 -4.02 -16.63 4.62
CA ALA A 169 -5.07 -16.38 3.65
C ALA A 169 -6.34 -15.88 4.35
N CYS A 170 -7.20 -15.19 3.60
CA CYS A 170 -8.52 -14.75 4.07
C CYS A 170 -9.61 -15.28 3.13
N PRO A 171 -9.96 -16.57 3.22
CA PRO A 171 -10.78 -17.24 2.22
C PRO A 171 -12.27 -16.87 2.30
N ASP A 172 -12.76 -16.39 3.44
CA ASP A 172 -14.19 -16.24 3.73
C ASP A 172 -14.72 -14.81 3.60
N ASN A 173 -13.84 -13.82 3.51
CA ASN A 173 -14.20 -12.41 3.44
C ASN A 173 -13.52 -11.71 2.25
N ARG A 174 -14.13 -10.62 1.80
CA ARG A 174 -13.60 -9.74 0.74
C ARG A 174 -13.68 -8.26 1.17
N PRO A 175 -12.77 -7.43 0.65
CA PRO A 175 -11.58 -7.80 -0.11
C PRO A 175 -10.57 -8.59 0.74
N GLN A 176 -9.71 -9.39 0.11
CA GLN A 176 -8.52 -9.93 0.74
C GLN A 176 -7.51 -8.78 0.89
N MET A 177 -7.17 -8.40 2.11
CA MET A 177 -6.36 -7.20 2.35
C MET A 177 -4.96 -7.52 2.86
N ALA A 178 -3.99 -6.81 2.32
CA ALA A 178 -2.60 -6.86 2.79
C ALA A 178 -1.99 -5.47 2.88
N THR A 179 -1.18 -5.22 3.92
CA THR A 179 -0.19 -4.16 3.83
C THR A 179 1.15 -4.74 3.41
N VAL A 180 1.83 -4.06 2.47
CA VAL A 180 3.05 -4.53 1.83
C VAL A 180 4.23 -3.69 2.28
N ARG A 181 5.30 -4.33 2.72
CA ARG A 181 6.53 -3.65 3.15
C ARG A 181 7.14 -2.87 1.98
N PRO A 182 7.46 -1.57 2.13
CA PRO A 182 8.16 -0.81 1.10
C PRO A 182 9.52 -1.42 0.74
N GLY A 183 9.91 -1.34 -0.54
CA GLY A 183 11.19 -1.80 -1.05
C GLY A 183 11.31 -3.32 -1.27
N VAL A 184 10.22 -4.08 -1.11
CA VAL A 184 10.24 -5.54 -1.32
C VAL A 184 9.59 -5.98 -2.64
N MET A 185 8.71 -5.16 -3.20
CA MET A 185 8.09 -5.42 -4.50
C MET A 185 8.76 -4.59 -5.58
N GLN A 186 8.79 -5.11 -6.80
CA GLN A 186 9.40 -4.40 -7.91
C GLN A 186 8.36 -3.55 -8.64
N LYS A 187 8.72 -2.30 -8.90
CA LYS A 187 7.96 -1.44 -9.80
C LYS A 187 8.23 -1.83 -11.25
N LEU A 188 7.21 -1.73 -12.08
CA LEU A 188 7.37 -1.90 -13.52
C LEU A 188 8.16 -0.73 -14.13
N PRO A 189 8.83 -0.94 -15.29
CA PRO A 189 9.38 0.15 -16.05
C PRO A 189 8.27 1.11 -16.48
N LYS A 190 8.58 2.41 -16.48
CA LYS A 190 7.64 3.44 -16.89
C LYS A 190 7.40 3.39 -18.39
N GLU A 191 6.17 3.19 -18.82
CA GLU A 191 5.73 3.20 -20.21
C GLU A 191 5.12 4.56 -20.56
N ALA A 192 5.93 5.48 -21.07
CA ALA A 192 5.47 6.82 -21.42
C ALA A 192 4.30 6.78 -22.43
N GLY A 193 3.22 7.47 -22.12
CA GLY A 193 2.02 7.53 -22.98
C GLY A 193 1.03 6.39 -22.79
N ARG A 194 1.29 5.42 -21.92
CA ARG A 194 0.27 4.44 -21.51
C ARG A 194 -0.79 5.16 -20.67
N ALA A 195 -2.03 5.12 -21.13
CA ALA A 195 -3.16 5.74 -20.43
C ALA A 195 -3.92 4.69 -19.62
N ALA A 196 -4.33 5.06 -18.42
CA ALA A 196 -5.32 4.34 -17.64
C ALA A 196 -6.71 4.95 -17.84
N GLU A 197 -7.76 4.16 -17.66
CA GLU A 197 -9.11 4.68 -17.53
C GLU A 197 -9.24 5.43 -16.21
N VAL A 198 -9.56 6.73 -16.25
CA VAL A 198 -9.71 7.56 -15.05
C VAL A 198 -11.19 7.69 -14.70
N ILE A 199 -11.55 7.26 -13.51
CA ILE A 199 -12.90 7.28 -12.97
C ILE A 199 -12.94 8.27 -11.80
N GLU A 200 -13.72 9.33 -11.92
CA GLU A 200 -13.95 10.26 -10.80
C GLU A 200 -15.06 9.71 -9.91
N PHE A 201 -14.75 9.52 -8.64
CA PHE A 201 -15.71 9.04 -7.66
C PHE A 201 -15.80 10.05 -6.50
N ASN A 202 -16.99 10.54 -6.25
CA ASN A 202 -17.24 11.57 -5.25
C ASN A 202 -18.18 11.05 -4.14
N PRO A 203 -17.65 10.27 -3.18
CA PRO A 203 -18.44 9.80 -2.06
C PRO A 203 -18.78 10.96 -1.12
N THR A 204 -19.92 10.87 -0.45
CA THR A 204 -20.23 11.76 0.65
C THR A 204 -19.31 11.43 1.83
N LEU A 205 -18.48 12.39 2.21
CA LEU A 205 -17.66 12.30 3.41
C LEU A 205 -18.40 13.00 4.56
N GLU A 206 -18.69 12.26 5.61
CA GLU A 206 -19.31 12.84 6.81
C GLU A 206 -18.27 13.67 7.57
N GLU A 207 -18.66 14.86 8.05
CA GLU A 207 -17.82 15.66 8.95
C GLU A 207 -17.73 15.02 10.34
N ASN A 208 -17.10 13.87 10.40
CA ASN A 208 -16.87 13.15 11.66
C ASN A 208 -15.44 13.39 12.15
N ASN A 209 -15.01 14.66 12.16
CA ASN A 209 -13.66 15.07 12.57
C ASN A 209 -13.58 15.40 14.07
N ARG A 210 -14.44 14.82 14.89
CA ARG A 210 -14.58 15.17 16.31
C ARG A 210 -13.34 14.87 17.15
N TYR A 211 -12.38 14.12 16.63
CA TYR A 211 -11.27 13.61 17.44
C TYR A 211 -9.90 14.19 17.04
N VAL A 212 -9.76 14.73 15.84
CA VAL A 212 -8.48 15.24 15.34
C VAL A 212 -8.70 16.51 14.52
N GLU A 213 -8.13 17.63 14.99
CA GLU A 213 -8.03 18.87 14.27
C GLU A 213 -6.54 19.18 14.00
N ILE A 214 -6.20 19.55 12.77
CA ILE A 214 -4.85 19.96 12.42
C ILE A 214 -4.70 21.43 12.78
N MET A 215 -3.95 21.73 13.85
CA MET A 215 -3.71 23.09 14.30
C MET A 215 -2.60 23.77 13.51
N ASP A 216 -1.55 23.01 13.16
CA ASP A 216 -0.40 23.53 12.40
C ASP A 216 0.36 22.37 11.74
N ILE A 217 1.05 22.66 10.64
CA ILE A 217 1.92 21.73 9.92
C ILE A 217 3.32 22.33 9.87
N VAL A 218 4.20 21.85 10.76
CA VAL A 218 5.59 22.27 10.79
C VAL A 218 6.42 21.36 9.89
N LYS A 219 6.80 21.86 8.72
CA LYS A 219 7.73 21.13 7.83
C LYS A 219 9.16 21.36 8.28
N ALA A 220 9.97 20.29 8.31
CA ALA A 220 11.39 20.41 8.58
C ALA A 220 12.05 21.32 7.52
N VAL A 221 12.77 22.37 8.00
CA VAL A 221 13.50 23.27 7.13
C VAL A 221 14.89 22.67 6.89
N GLY A 222 15.16 22.24 5.67
CA GLY A 222 16.46 21.71 5.24
C GLY A 222 16.31 20.67 4.12
N ASN A 223 17.39 20.44 3.39
CA ASN A 223 17.50 19.31 2.45
C ASN A 223 17.64 18.01 3.26
N VAL A 224 16.57 17.58 3.90
CA VAL A 224 16.51 16.23 4.50
C VAL A 224 16.20 15.29 3.34
N GLU A 225 17.25 14.77 2.72
CA GLU A 225 17.07 13.73 1.72
C GLU A 225 16.43 12.51 2.37
N ASN A 226 15.39 12.00 1.74
CA ASN A 226 14.69 10.85 2.25
C ASN A 226 15.58 9.61 2.05
N ILE A 227 15.98 8.98 3.15
CA ILE A 227 16.80 7.76 3.12
C ILE A 227 16.18 6.63 2.31
N MET A 228 14.85 6.65 2.11
CA MET A 228 14.15 5.67 1.27
C MET A 228 14.45 5.80 -0.22
N ASP A 229 14.91 6.97 -0.66
CA ASP A 229 15.22 7.27 -2.06
C ASP A 229 16.71 7.06 -2.37
N ALA A 230 17.54 6.81 -1.36
CA ALA A 230 18.97 6.60 -1.51
C ALA A 230 19.27 5.24 -2.15
N LYS A 231 20.10 5.23 -3.21
CA LYS A 231 20.54 4.00 -3.88
C LYS A 231 21.49 3.15 -3.03
N VAL A 232 22.32 3.81 -2.25
CA VAL A 232 23.28 3.19 -1.33
C VAL A 232 23.22 3.98 -0.01
N LEU A 233 23.20 3.30 1.12
CA LEU A 233 23.23 3.91 2.43
C LEU A 233 24.51 3.52 3.15
N VAL A 234 25.20 4.51 3.70
CA VAL A 234 26.29 4.30 4.66
C VAL A 234 25.74 4.62 6.04
N SER A 235 25.75 3.66 6.94
CA SER A 235 25.21 3.82 8.29
C SER A 235 26.21 3.41 9.35
N GLY A 236 26.21 4.11 10.48
CA GLY A 236 27.03 3.79 11.63
C GLY A 236 26.19 3.82 12.91
N GLY A 237 26.47 2.93 13.83
CA GLY A 237 25.82 2.85 15.12
C GLY A 237 26.82 2.92 16.27
N ARG A 238 26.43 2.46 17.45
CA ARG A 238 27.26 2.48 18.68
C ARG A 238 28.66 1.90 18.50
N GLY A 239 28.86 0.93 17.59
CA GLY A 239 30.18 0.31 17.32
C GLY A 239 31.21 1.26 16.72
N VAL A 240 30.81 2.42 16.16
CA VAL A 240 31.71 3.47 15.67
C VAL A 240 32.52 4.11 16.83
N GLY A 241 31.99 4.09 18.03
CA GLY A 241 32.67 4.42 19.28
C GLY A 241 32.72 5.91 19.61
N SER A 242 33.02 6.79 18.64
CA SER A 242 33.08 8.25 18.88
C SER A 242 32.54 9.03 17.68
N ALA A 243 32.20 10.32 17.91
CA ALA A 243 31.77 11.22 16.84
C ALA A 243 32.87 11.45 15.78
N GLU A 244 34.11 11.45 16.17
CA GLU A 244 35.27 11.65 15.28
C GLU A 244 35.37 10.49 14.26
N ASN A 245 35.09 9.27 14.69
CA ASN A 245 35.15 8.10 13.81
C ASN A 245 34.05 8.12 12.73
N PHE A 246 33.01 8.96 12.86
CA PHE A 246 32.02 9.16 11.81
C PHE A 246 32.57 9.86 10.57
N GLU A 247 33.73 10.56 10.68
CA GLU A 247 34.38 11.17 9.51
C GLU A 247 34.75 10.11 8.47
N MET A 248 35.24 8.94 8.90
CA MET A 248 35.54 7.81 8.00
C MET A 248 34.28 7.35 7.21
N LEU A 249 33.11 7.35 7.87
CA LEU A 249 31.85 6.99 7.21
C LEU A 249 31.36 8.10 6.25
N ARG A 250 31.61 9.37 6.60
CA ARG A 250 31.32 10.52 5.71
C ARG A 250 32.21 10.50 4.48
N ASP A 251 33.48 10.19 4.64
CA ASP A 251 34.40 10.02 3.51
C ASP A 251 33.94 8.92 2.58
N LEU A 252 33.58 7.76 3.14
CA LEU A 252 33.03 6.65 2.36
C LEU A 252 31.74 7.04 1.62
N ALA A 253 30.82 7.73 2.29
CA ALA A 253 29.57 8.22 1.70
C ALA A 253 29.85 9.20 0.56
N SER A 254 30.78 10.13 0.73
CA SER A 254 31.16 11.13 -0.28
C SER A 254 31.75 10.49 -1.54
N VAL A 255 32.61 9.50 -1.39
CA VAL A 255 33.23 8.76 -2.51
C VAL A 255 32.21 7.88 -3.24
N SER A 256 31.20 7.38 -2.50
CA SER A 256 30.16 6.51 -3.07
C SER A 256 28.98 7.28 -3.66
N TYR A 257 29.00 8.61 -3.67
CA TYR A 257 27.86 9.47 -4.05
C TYR A 257 26.57 9.10 -3.28
N THR A 258 26.69 8.89 -1.97
CA THR A 258 25.62 8.36 -1.12
C THR A 258 25.40 9.21 0.12
N HIS A 259 24.29 8.92 0.81
CA HIS A 259 23.92 9.64 2.01
C HIS A 259 24.34 8.91 3.28
N LEU A 260 24.87 9.67 4.24
CA LEU A 260 25.18 9.18 5.57
C LEU A 260 23.95 9.35 6.46
N THR A 261 23.49 8.28 7.08
CA THR A 261 22.46 8.32 8.11
C THR A 261 23.07 8.11 9.49
N LEU A 262 22.74 9.01 10.40
CA LEU A 262 22.99 8.85 11.84
C LEU A 262 21.76 8.19 12.47
N PRO A 263 21.95 7.30 13.44
CA PRO A 263 20.85 6.72 14.20
C PRO A 263 20.18 7.73 15.11
#